data_00edbdeb400ac70905e51d553731f981
#
_entry.id   00edbdeb400ac70905e51d553731f981
#
_cell.length_a   1.000
_cell.length_b   1.000
_cell.length_c   1.000
_cell.angle_alpha   90.00
_cell.angle_beta   90.00
_cell.angle_gamma   90.00
#
_symmetry.space_group_name_H-M   'P 1'
#
loop_
_entity.id
_entity.type
_entity.pdbx_description
1 polymer ?
#
loop_
_entity_poly.entity_id
_entity_poly.type
_entity_poly.pdbx_seq_one_letter_code
_entity_poly.pdbx_strand_id
1 'polypeptide(L)'
;MITSTQKEKAEMFLNFHHDKEILVLLNSWDAGSSKLIEASGYKAVATTSMGIAASLGYPDCQVIQLSEMIQVITGIVNAVQVPVTVDIEAGYGNNVDDIIESVKKIIATGIVGINIEDSIELSPVLIDEMEFCERISAIRALSDSLGFHLVINARTDSFYTSSGSLQEKLTESIKRGNKYREAGADCIFVQPVWEKETIRTLVKEINAPINILSNPGIGAGLPPSVRELQDLGVARLSLGSSLMKATLALMKKVADELLEKGTYNILSDTMTPRPEAALAYKMATELKHSH
;
A
#
# COMPACT_ATOMS: atom_id res chain seq x y z
N MET A 1 11.43 20.36 -4.99
CA MET A 1 10.70 21.25 -4.03
C MET A 1 9.28 20.73 -3.93
N ILE A 2 8.72 20.72 -2.72
CA ILE A 2 7.31 20.32 -2.48
C ILE A 2 6.38 21.37 -3.07
N THR A 3 5.41 20.96 -3.90
CA THR A 3 4.42 21.86 -4.52
C THR A 3 3.24 22.13 -3.58
N SER A 4 2.49 23.21 -3.81
CA SER A 4 1.22 23.47 -3.09
C SER A 4 0.24 22.31 -3.27
N THR A 5 0.06 21.83 -4.48
CA THR A 5 -0.80 20.68 -4.80
C THR A 5 -0.41 19.41 -4.04
N GLN A 6 0.90 19.14 -3.87
CA GLN A 6 1.35 17.98 -3.09
C GLN A 6 0.99 18.13 -1.61
N LYS A 7 1.11 19.35 -1.04
CA LYS A 7 0.69 19.63 0.35
C LYS A 7 -0.81 19.44 0.55
N GLU A 8 -1.63 19.98 -0.34
CA GLU A 8 -3.09 19.84 -0.32
C GLU A 8 -3.52 18.38 -0.40
N LYS A 9 -2.90 17.60 -1.30
CA LYS A 9 -3.15 16.16 -1.41
C LYS A 9 -2.70 15.39 -0.16
N ALA A 10 -1.60 15.80 0.49
CA ALA A 10 -1.13 15.19 1.72
C ALA A 10 -2.11 15.41 2.89
N GLU A 11 -2.60 16.65 3.06
CA GLU A 11 -3.61 16.98 4.06
C GLU A 11 -4.93 16.23 3.80
N MET A 12 -5.37 16.18 2.54
CA MET A 12 -6.55 15.41 2.13
C MET A 12 -6.39 13.94 2.47
N PHE A 13 -5.23 13.35 2.15
CA PHE A 13 -4.96 11.93 2.40
C PHE A 13 -4.88 11.61 3.89
N LEU A 14 -4.28 12.50 4.70
CA LEU A 14 -4.28 12.37 6.16
C LEU A 14 -5.72 12.36 6.70
N ASN A 15 -6.54 13.31 6.25
CA ASN A 15 -7.93 13.43 6.70
C ASN A 15 -8.76 12.17 6.39
N PHE A 16 -8.51 11.49 5.27
CA PHE A 16 -9.20 10.24 4.93
C PHE A 16 -9.01 9.13 5.99
N HIS A 17 -7.92 9.16 6.77
CA HIS A 17 -7.69 8.19 7.85
C HIS A 17 -8.51 8.50 9.13
N HIS A 18 -9.13 9.68 9.18
CA HIS A 18 -9.96 10.15 10.30
C HIS A 18 -11.44 10.34 9.92
N ASP A 19 -11.80 10.00 8.68
CA ASP A 19 -13.20 10.03 8.21
C ASP A 19 -14.02 8.95 8.93
N LYS A 20 -15.35 9.13 8.90
CA LYS A 20 -16.30 8.12 9.39
C LYS A 20 -16.35 6.87 8.51
N GLU A 21 -16.08 7.04 7.22
CA GLU A 21 -16.01 5.97 6.25
C GLU A 21 -14.60 5.42 6.16
N ILE A 22 -14.49 4.08 6.14
CA ILE A 22 -13.22 3.40 5.95
C ILE A 22 -12.57 3.81 4.61
N LEU A 23 -11.29 4.17 4.64
CA LEU A 23 -10.51 4.43 3.44
C LEU A 23 -10.16 3.11 2.74
N VAL A 24 -10.78 2.85 1.60
CA VAL A 24 -10.48 1.66 0.78
C VAL A 24 -9.45 2.02 -0.27
N LEU A 25 -8.31 1.34 -0.26
CA LEU A 25 -7.22 1.52 -1.20
C LEU A 25 -7.02 0.27 -2.07
N LEU A 26 -7.18 0.44 -3.38
CA LEU A 26 -6.66 -0.51 -4.35
C LEU A 26 -5.17 -0.24 -4.59
N ASN A 27 -4.41 -1.33 -4.76
CA ASN A 27 -2.98 -1.23 -4.97
C ASN A 27 -2.65 -1.40 -6.46
N SER A 28 -2.04 -0.36 -7.02
CA SER A 28 -1.54 -0.30 -8.39
C SER A 28 -0.07 -0.70 -8.48
N TRP A 29 0.39 -0.93 -9.71
CA TRP A 29 1.78 -1.29 -10.01
C TRP A 29 2.36 -0.55 -11.22
N ASP A 30 1.52 0.20 -11.94
CA ASP A 30 1.89 1.01 -13.09
C ASP A 30 0.91 2.17 -13.31
N ALA A 31 1.20 3.04 -14.27
CA ALA A 31 0.35 4.16 -14.63
C ALA A 31 -1.02 3.72 -15.16
N GLY A 32 -1.09 2.57 -15.84
CA GLY A 32 -2.34 2.06 -16.41
C GLY A 32 -3.31 1.59 -15.34
N SER A 33 -2.86 0.74 -14.42
CA SER A 33 -3.66 0.27 -13.29
C SER A 33 -4.10 1.44 -12.37
N SER A 34 -3.21 2.44 -12.17
CA SER A 34 -3.54 3.62 -11.35
C SER A 34 -4.66 4.46 -11.95
N LYS A 35 -4.63 4.71 -13.28
CA LYS A 35 -5.71 5.40 -13.99
C LYS A 35 -7.04 4.68 -13.90
N LEU A 36 -7.03 3.36 -14.02
CA LEU A 36 -8.23 2.55 -13.89
C LEU A 36 -8.83 2.66 -12.49
N ILE A 37 -7.99 2.62 -11.45
CA ILE A 37 -8.41 2.77 -10.05
C ILE A 37 -9.04 4.15 -9.84
N GLU A 38 -8.39 5.22 -10.29
CA GLU A 38 -8.94 6.57 -10.20
C GLU A 38 -10.27 6.71 -10.96
N ALA A 39 -10.34 6.22 -12.20
CA ALA A 39 -11.56 6.24 -13.01
C ALA A 39 -12.72 5.44 -12.40
N SER A 40 -12.41 4.46 -11.55
CA SER A 40 -13.38 3.70 -10.75
C SER A 40 -13.90 4.46 -9.53
N GLY A 41 -13.43 5.69 -9.28
CA GLY A 41 -13.92 6.57 -8.21
C GLY A 41 -13.21 6.43 -6.87
N TYR A 42 -12.05 5.76 -6.82
CA TYR A 42 -11.26 5.67 -5.59
C TYR A 42 -10.61 7.00 -5.23
N LYS A 43 -10.71 7.40 -3.96
CA LYS A 43 -10.26 8.71 -3.44
C LYS A 43 -8.72 8.84 -3.39
N ALA A 44 -7.99 7.73 -3.43
CA ALA A 44 -6.53 7.67 -3.43
C ALA A 44 -6.05 6.36 -4.05
N VAL A 45 -4.79 6.32 -4.47
CA VAL A 45 -4.13 5.14 -5.02
C VAL A 45 -3.00 4.72 -4.08
N ALA A 46 -2.93 3.43 -3.73
CA ALA A 46 -1.78 2.83 -3.10
C ALA A 46 -0.94 2.07 -4.14
N THR A 47 0.35 1.87 -3.92
CA THR A 47 1.13 0.93 -4.72
C THR A 47 1.30 -0.41 -4.02
N THR A 48 1.82 -1.39 -4.73
CA THR A 48 2.28 -2.67 -4.18
C THR A 48 3.69 -2.95 -4.69
N SER A 49 4.65 -3.11 -3.78
CA SER A 49 6.04 -3.45 -4.08
C SER A 49 6.13 -4.71 -4.95
N MET A 50 5.46 -5.79 -4.52
CA MET A 50 5.36 -7.03 -5.27
C MET A 50 4.79 -6.83 -6.68
N GLY A 51 3.77 -5.99 -6.85
CA GLY A 51 3.17 -5.72 -8.16
C GLY A 51 4.13 -4.96 -9.07
N ILE A 52 4.84 -3.97 -8.54
CA ILE A 52 5.87 -3.22 -9.29
C ILE A 52 7.01 -4.16 -9.68
N ALA A 53 7.56 -4.95 -8.74
CA ALA A 53 8.60 -5.91 -9.01
C ALA A 53 8.18 -6.91 -10.12
N ALA A 54 6.99 -7.51 -9.99
CA ALA A 54 6.45 -8.43 -10.98
C ALA A 54 6.28 -7.80 -12.37
N SER A 55 5.87 -6.55 -12.47
CA SER A 55 5.73 -5.82 -13.76
C SER A 55 7.06 -5.60 -14.46
N LEU A 56 8.15 -5.56 -13.71
CA LEU A 56 9.53 -5.45 -14.21
C LEU A 56 10.22 -6.80 -14.37
N GLY A 57 9.55 -7.92 -14.02
CA GLY A 57 10.10 -9.28 -14.15
C GLY A 57 10.97 -9.72 -12.96
N TYR A 58 10.91 -9.02 -11.85
CA TYR A 58 11.65 -9.35 -10.63
C TYR A 58 10.77 -10.03 -9.57
N PRO A 59 11.37 -10.83 -8.67
CA PRO A 59 10.70 -11.26 -7.44
C PRO A 59 10.50 -10.06 -6.49
N ASP A 60 9.67 -10.26 -5.46
CA ASP A 60 9.44 -9.30 -4.36
C ASP A 60 10.66 -9.17 -3.44
N CYS A 61 10.58 -8.34 -2.40
CA CYS A 61 11.55 -8.17 -1.33
C CYS A 61 12.79 -7.34 -1.69
N GLN A 62 12.57 -6.10 -2.12
CA GLN A 62 13.61 -5.09 -2.42
C GLN A 62 14.68 -5.56 -3.44
N VAL A 63 14.32 -6.47 -4.35
CA VAL A 63 15.24 -6.92 -5.42
C VAL A 63 15.42 -5.84 -6.48
N ILE A 64 14.37 -5.04 -6.75
CA ILE A 64 14.46 -3.92 -7.68
C ILE A 64 15.27 -2.77 -7.09
N GLN A 65 16.01 -2.07 -7.94
CA GLN A 65 16.77 -0.90 -7.50
C GLN A 65 15.83 0.28 -7.21
N LEU A 66 16.20 1.12 -6.25
CA LEU A 66 15.46 2.34 -5.92
C LEU A 66 15.19 3.23 -7.14
N SER A 67 16.13 3.29 -8.10
CA SER A 67 15.95 4.07 -9.34
C SER A 67 14.82 3.54 -10.22
N GLU A 68 14.65 2.23 -10.30
CA GLU A 68 13.56 1.58 -11.05
C GLU A 68 12.21 1.83 -10.34
N MET A 69 12.17 1.69 -9.02
CA MET A 69 11.00 2.02 -8.21
C MET A 69 10.57 3.48 -8.44
N ILE A 70 11.52 4.42 -8.39
CA ILE A 70 11.27 5.87 -8.62
C ILE A 70 10.70 6.12 -10.03
N GLN A 71 11.17 5.43 -11.06
CA GLN A 71 10.64 5.59 -12.41
C GLN A 71 9.16 5.16 -12.48
N VAL A 72 8.82 4.02 -11.90
CA VAL A 72 7.44 3.53 -11.86
C VAL A 72 6.54 4.47 -11.06
N ILE A 73 6.97 4.86 -9.85
CA ILE A 73 6.22 5.80 -8.98
C ILE A 73 5.98 7.13 -9.71
N THR A 74 6.99 7.67 -10.39
CA THR A 74 6.86 8.91 -11.16
C THR A 74 5.80 8.76 -12.26
N GLY A 75 5.79 7.63 -12.96
CA GLY A 75 4.76 7.30 -13.94
C GLY A 75 3.35 7.25 -13.34
N ILE A 76 3.20 6.63 -12.16
CA ILE A 76 1.95 6.54 -11.42
C ILE A 76 1.47 7.92 -11.00
N VAL A 77 2.30 8.70 -10.30
CA VAL A 77 1.95 10.05 -9.80
C VAL A 77 1.54 10.97 -10.95
N ASN A 78 2.26 10.92 -12.07
CA ASN A 78 1.94 11.71 -13.25
C ASN A 78 0.66 11.25 -13.96
N ALA A 79 0.20 10.04 -13.74
CA ALA A 79 -0.99 9.49 -14.38
C ALA A 79 -2.30 9.92 -13.73
N VAL A 80 -2.31 10.21 -12.40
CA VAL A 80 -3.52 10.43 -11.61
C VAL A 80 -3.56 11.79 -10.93
N GLN A 81 -4.77 12.26 -10.58
CA GLN A 81 -4.99 13.50 -9.83
C GLN A 81 -5.21 13.25 -8.33
N VAL A 82 -5.64 12.04 -7.95
CA VAL A 82 -5.83 11.67 -6.55
C VAL A 82 -4.51 11.49 -5.80
N PRO A 83 -4.50 11.55 -4.45
CA PRO A 83 -3.33 11.23 -3.64
C PRO A 83 -2.73 9.87 -3.95
N VAL A 84 -1.40 9.76 -3.94
CA VAL A 84 -0.66 8.50 -4.13
C VAL A 84 0.15 8.19 -2.89
N THR A 85 -0.02 6.99 -2.33
CA THR A 85 0.81 6.41 -1.25
C THR A 85 1.59 5.22 -1.77
N VAL A 86 2.86 5.09 -1.38
CA VAL A 86 3.80 4.12 -1.94
C VAL A 86 4.28 3.14 -0.89
N ASP A 87 4.31 1.88 -1.26
CA ASP A 87 4.95 0.82 -0.49
C ASP A 87 6.47 0.84 -0.75
N ILE A 88 7.24 1.18 0.28
CA ILE A 88 8.71 1.30 0.22
C ILE A 88 9.41 0.16 0.98
N GLU A 89 8.68 -0.89 1.33
CA GLU A 89 9.21 -2.04 2.05
C GLU A 89 9.97 -1.61 3.32
N ALA A 90 11.21 -2.04 3.54
CA ALA A 90 12.01 -1.63 4.70
C ALA A 90 12.71 -0.26 4.53
N GLY A 91 12.51 0.46 3.41
CA GLY A 91 12.97 1.83 3.21
C GLY A 91 14.15 2.03 2.25
N TYR A 92 14.62 0.99 1.56
CA TYR A 92 15.73 1.08 0.59
C TYR A 92 17.02 1.68 1.18
N GLY A 93 17.41 1.24 2.37
CA GLY A 93 18.64 1.67 3.02
C GLY A 93 19.11 0.70 4.12
N ASN A 94 20.40 0.68 4.39
CA ASN A 94 21.00 -0.17 5.42
C ASN A 94 21.02 0.50 6.81
N ASN A 95 20.88 1.80 6.85
CA ASN A 95 20.88 2.63 8.06
C ASN A 95 19.91 3.79 7.89
N VAL A 96 19.69 4.56 8.94
CA VAL A 96 18.72 5.68 8.94
C VAL A 96 19.07 6.74 7.88
N ASP A 97 20.35 7.09 7.73
CA ASP A 97 20.77 8.11 6.76
C ASP A 97 20.50 7.68 5.32
N ASP A 98 20.78 6.42 4.96
CA ASP A 98 20.48 5.84 3.65
C ASP A 98 18.96 5.86 3.37
N ILE A 99 18.15 5.48 4.38
CA ILE A 99 16.69 5.49 4.29
C ILE A 99 16.18 6.92 4.05
N ILE A 100 16.71 7.91 4.78
CA ILE A 100 16.32 9.31 4.60
C ILE A 100 16.65 9.81 3.20
N GLU A 101 17.81 9.47 2.65
CA GLU A 101 18.16 9.84 1.27
C GLU A 101 17.26 9.14 0.24
N SER A 102 16.86 7.90 0.49
CA SER A 102 15.90 7.17 -0.33
C SER A 102 14.51 7.81 -0.27
N VAL A 103 14.01 8.09 0.92
CA VAL A 103 12.70 8.73 1.14
C VAL A 103 12.65 10.14 0.53
N LYS A 104 13.72 10.94 0.60
CA LYS A 104 13.80 12.24 -0.09
C LYS A 104 13.56 12.11 -1.59
N LYS A 105 14.19 11.11 -2.22
CA LYS A 105 14.03 10.87 -3.66
C LYS A 105 12.61 10.42 -4.00
N ILE A 106 12.01 9.58 -3.15
CA ILE A 106 10.64 9.10 -3.30
C ILE A 106 9.65 10.26 -3.13
N ILE A 107 9.79 11.10 -2.11
CA ILE A 107 8.96 12.30 -1.90
C ILE A 107 9.02 13.24 -3.10
N ALA A 108 10.20 13.39 -3.73
CA ALA A 108 10.37 14.26 -4.89
C ALA A 108 9.57 13.82 -6.13
N THR A 109 9.05 12.59 -6.17
CA THR A 109 8.13 12.12 -7.23
C THR A 109 6.73 12.72 -7.13
N GLY A 110 6.37 13.32 -5.98
CA GLY A 110 5.04 13.92 -5.74
C GLY A 110 4.09 13.04 -4.91
N ILE A 111 4.56 11.95 -4.31
CA ILE A 111 3.77 11.10 -3.41
C ILE A 111 3.43 11.86 -2.11
N VAL A 112 2.40 11.40 -1.42
CA VAL A 112 1.93 12.03 -0.18
C VAL A 112 1.88 11.08 1.02
N GLY A 113 2.18 9.81 0.81
CA GLY A 113 2.24 8.81 1.88
C GLY A 113 3.16 7.65 1.52
N ILE A 114 3.57 6.93 2.55
CA ILE A 114 4.38 5.72 2.42
C ILE A 114 3.83 4.60 3.32
N ASN A 115 4.03 3.34 2.93
CA ASN A 115 4.12 2.22 3.86
C ASN A 115 5.61 1.95 4.10
N ILE A 116 5.98 1.71 5.35
CA ILE A 116 7.30 1.21 5.74
C ILE A 116 7.13 0.08 6.74
N GLU A 117 7.92 -1.00 6.61
CA GLU A 117 7.74 -2.23 7.39
C GLU A 117 8.93 -2.57 8.28
N ASP A 118 8.65 -3.26 9.38
CA ASP A 118 9.63 -3.71 10.38
C ASP A 118 10.22 -5.10 10.08
N SER A 119 10.08 -5.58 8.85
CA SER A 119 10.71 -6.81 8.37
C SER A 119 11.64 -6.54 7.18
N ILE A 120 12.59 -7.43 6.96
CA ILE A 120 13.50 -7.42 5.82
C ILE A 120 13.38 -8.77 5.14
N GLU A 121 13.09 -8.78 3.82
CA GLU A 121 13.14 -9.98 2.97
C GLU A 121 12.32 -11.18 3.50
N LEU A 122 11.13 -10.94 4.03
CA LEU A 122 10.30 -11.98 4.67
C LEU A 122 11.04 -12.73 5.79
N SER A 123 12.04 -12.10 6.39
CA SER A 123 12.75 -12.65 7.53
C SER A 123 11.77 -13.02 8.66
N PRO A 124 11.95 -14.15 9.34
CA PRO A 124 11.19 -14.46 10.54
C PRO A 124 11.58 -13.57 11.74
N VAL A 125 12.57 -12.70 11.55
CA VAL A 125 13.08 -11.79 12.60
C VAL A 125 12.69 -10.36 12.21
N LEU A 126 11.97 -9.69 13.11
CA LEU A 126 11.63 -8.28 12.97
C LEU A 126 12.86 -7.40 13.27
N ILE A 127 12.92 -6.25 12.64
CA ILE A 127 13.85 -5.17 13.02
C ILE A 127 13.59 -4.83 14.50
N ASP A 128 14.65 -4.52 15.23
CA ASP A 128 14.51 -4.06 16.61
C ASP A 128 13.52 -2.91 16.72
N GLU A 129 12.67 -2.94 17.74
CA GLU A 129 11.59 -1.96 17.93
C GLU A 129 12.12 -0.53 18.00
N MET A 130 13.23 -0.32 18.73
CA MET A 130 13.81 1.02 18.91
C MET A 130 14.44 1.52 17.62
N GLU A 131 15.14 0.64 16.90
CA GLU A 131 15.70 0.94 15.59
C GLU A 131 14.61 1.34 14.59
N PHE A 132 13.50 0.61 14.56
CA PHE A 132 12.41 0.94 13.65
C PHE A 132 11.69 2.25 14.03
N CYS A 133 11.53 2.53 15.33
CA CYS A 133 11.07 3.83 15.83
C CYS A 133 11.99 4.97 15.41
N GLU A 134 13.30 4.77 15.43
CA GLU A 134 14.28 5.75 14.97
C GLU A 134 14.10 6.06 13.48
N ARG A 135 13.88 5.04 12.63
CA ARG A 135 13.57 5.20 11.20
C ARG A 135 12.32 6.06 11.00
N ILE A 136 11.23 5.74 11.70
CA ILE A 136 9.96 6.51 11.63
C ILE A 136 10.17 7.95 12.06
N SER A 137 10.84 8.18 13.20
CA SER A 137 11.09 9.52 13.73
C SER A 137 11.94 10.37 12.78
N ALA A 138 12.96 9.76 12.16
CA ALA A 138 13.80 10.45 11.18
C ALA A 138 13.02 10.82 9.91
N ILE A 139 12.13 9.93 9.42
CA ILE A 139 11.25 10.22 8.28
C ILE A 139 10.26 11.34 8.63
N ARG A 140 9.70 11.36 9.84
CA ARG A 140 8.82 12.43 10.32
C ARG A 140 9.56 13.77 10.37
N ALA A 141 10.76 13.79 10.94
CA ALA A 141 11.59 14.98 11.00
C ALA A 141 11.96 15.51 9.60
N LEU A 142 12.25 14.61 8.65
CA LEU A 142 12.44 14.98 7.25
C LEU A 142 11.19 15.63 6.67
N SER A 143 10.01 15.02 6.84
CA SER A 143 8.72 15.54 6.37
C SER A 143 8.46 16.95 6.89
N ASP A 144 8.66 17.16 8.20
CA ASP A 144 8.48 18.46 8.86
C ASP A 144 9.46 19.51 8.30
N SER A 145 10.72 19.12 8.07
CA SER A 145 11.75 20.01 7.49
C SER A 145 11.41 20.45 6.06
N LEU A 146 10.65 19.63 5.33
CA LEU A 146 10.16 19.94 3.97
C LEU A 146 8.86 20.76 3.99
N GLY A 147 8.28 20.99 5.16
CA GLY A 147 7.09 21.78 5.36
C GLY A 147 5.82 21.17 4.76
N PHE A 148 5.69 19.84 4.80
CA PHE A 148 4.45 19.13 4.45
C PHE A 148 4.32 17.85 5.30
N HIS A 149 3.10 17.35 5.46
CA HIS A 149 2.84 16.16 6.26
C HIS A 149 2.81 14.90 5.40
N LEU A 150 3.95 14.17 5.33
CA LEU A 150 3.98 12.84 4.71
C LEU A 150 3.20 11.86 5.59
N VAL A 151 2.19 11.20 5.05
CA VAL A 151 1.43 10.18 5.78
C VAL A 151 2.26 8.90 5.89
N ILE A 152 2.62 8.51 7.11
CA ILE A 152 3.42 7.32 7.41
C ILE A 152 2.49 6.21 7.91
N ASN A 153 2.35 5.14 7.11
CA ASN A 153 1.66 3.91 7.49
C ASN A 153 2.71 2.88 7.91
N ALA A 154 2.96 2.77 9.21
CA ALA A 154 3.95 1.86 9.76
C ALA A 154 3.41 0.44 9.84
N ARG A 155 4.03 -0.48 9.10
CA ARG A 155 3.66 -1.89 9.05
C ARG A 155 4.47 -2.68 10.07
N THR A 156 3.76 -3.55 10.80
CA THR A 156 4.41 -4.61 11.59
C THR A 156 4.03 -5.99 11.08
N ASP A 157 5.04 -6.82 10.88
CA ASP A 157 4.91 -8.21 10.44
C ASP A 157 4.93 -9.20 11.62
N SER A 158 4.62 -8.73 12.83
CA SER A 158 4.62 -9.55 14.05
C SER A 158 3.77 -10.82 13.97
N PHE A 159 2.72 -10.85 13.13
CA PHE A 159 1.92 -12.06 12.87
C PHE A 159 2.59 -13.04 11.89
N TYR A 160 3.55 -12.60 11.08
CA TYR A 160 4.34 -13.49 10.23
C TYR A 160 5.46 -14.20 10.99
N THR A 161 5.95 -13.63 12.09
CA THR A 161 7.01 -14.26 12.87
C THR A 161 6.58 -15.64 13.34
N SER A 162 7.40 -16.63 13.09
CA SER A 162 7.09 -18.06 13.31
C SER A 162 6.98 -18.49 14.78
N SER A 163 7.42 -17.68 15.71
CA SER A 163 7.45 -17.98 17.14
C SER A 163 6.31 -17.29 17.89
N GLY A 164 5.68 -18.01 18.81
CA GLY A 164 4.69 -17.49 19.73
C GLY A 164 3.23 -17.83 19.40
N SER A 165 2.42 -17.79 20.44
CA SER A 165 0.96 -17.95 20.37
C SER A 165 0.31 -16.72 19.72
N LEU A 166 -0.95 -16.86 19.30
CA LEU A 166 -1.75 -15.74 18.80
C LEU A 166 -1.77 -14.55 19.79
N GLN A 167 -1.86 -14.85 21.10
CA GLN A 167 -1.88 -13.83 22.14
C GLN A 167 -0.55 -13.09 22.26
N GLU A 168 0.58 -13.78 22.14
CA GLU A 168 1.91 -13.15 22.16
C GLU A 168 2.11 -12.25 20.93
N LYS A 169 1.71 -12.72 19.75
CA LYS A 169 1.75 -11.92 18.50
C LYS A 169 0.87 -10.68 18.60
N LEU A 170 -0.34 -10.81 19.16
CA LEU A 170 -1.23 -9.68 19.37
C LEU A 170 -0.64 -8.66 20.36
N THR A 171 -0.07 -9.13 21.46
CA THR A 171 0.58 -8.27 22.46
C THR A 171 1.76 -7.52 21.85
N GLU A 172 2.61 -8.20 21.06
CA GLU A 172 3.74 -7.57 20.39
C GLU A 172 3.26 -6.56 19.33
N SER A 173 2.20 -6.87 18.56
CA SER A 173 1.63 -5.92 17.60
C SER A 173 1.12 -4.65 18.25
N ILE A 174 0.41 -4.78 19.39
CA ILE A 174 -0.10 -3.62 20.13
C ILE A 174 1.05 -2.78 20.68
N LYS A 175 2.05 -3.43 21.27
CA LYS A 175 3.23 -2.74 21.79
C LYS A 175 3.95 -1.96 20.69
N ARG A 176 4.29 -2.61 19.58
CA ARG A 176 4.96 -1.98 18.43
C ARG A 176 4.11 -0.89 17.83
N GLY A 177 2.82 -1.14 17.60
CA GLY A 177 1.90 -0.16 17.01
C GLY A 177 1.85 1.15 17.81
N ASN A 178 1.76 1.08 19.14
CA ASN A 178 1.77 2.26 19.99
C ASN A 178 3.13 2.99 19.95
N LYS A 179 4.24 2.25 19.95
CA LYS A 179 5.59 2.83 19.81
C LYS A 179 5.80 3.51 18.46
N TYR A 180 5.32 2.91 17.37
CA TYR A 180 5.41 3.51 16.05
C TYR A 180 4.55 4.78 15.95
N ARG A 181 3.37 4.79 16.60
CA ARG A 181 2.56 6.00 16.73
C ARG A 181 3.30 7.11 17.50
N GLU A 182 3.90 6.79 18.63
CA GLU A 182 4.72 7.72 19.41
C GLU A 182 5.90 8.26 18.59
N ALA A 183 6.50 7.43 17.74
CA ALA A 183 7.60 7.78 16.84
C ALA A 183 7.17 8.67 15.65
N GLY A 184 5.88 8.85 15.40
CA GLY A 184 5.36 9.75 14.36
C GLY A 184 4.62 9.08 13.21
N ALA A 185 4.26 7.79 13.30
CA ALA A 185 3.38 7.15 12.33
C ALA A 185 1.95 7.70 12.44
N ASP A 186 1.27 7.84 11.31
CA ASP A 186 -0.12 8.31 11.22
C ASP A 186 -1.11 7.15 11.26
N CYS A 187 -0.73 6.02 10.73
CA CYS A 187 -1.53 4.80 10.63
C CYS A 187 -0.66 3.59 10.96
N ILE A 188 -1.25 2.58 11.59
CA ILE A 188 -0.54 1.33 11.92
C ILE A 188 -1.12 0.20 11.10
N PHE A 189 -0.24 -0.51 10.40
CA PHE A 189 -0.58 -1.60 9.52
C PHE A 189 -0.14 -2.93 10.14
N VAL A 190 -1.10 -3.72 10.62
CA VAL A 190 -0.86 -5.04 11.22
C VAL A 190 -1.31 -6.11 10.25
N GLN A 191 -0.40 -7.05 9.90
CA GLN A 191 -0.73 -8.13 8.98
C GLN A 191 0.03 -9.43 9.27
N PRO A 192 -0.51 -10.60 8.80
CA PRO A 192 -1.87 -10.79 8.30
C PRO A 192 -2.85 -11.01 9.46
N VAL A 193 -3.93 -10.26 9.52
CA VAL A 193 -4.96 -10.42 10.56
C VAL A 193 -6.35 -10.34 9.93
N TRP A 194 -7.19 -11.39 10.14
CA TRP A 194 -8.57 -11.42 9.62
C TRP A 194 -9.59 -11.85 10.67
N GLU A 195 -9.13 -12.34 11.81
CA GLU A 195 -9.99 -12.73 12.92
C GLU A 195 -10.57 -11.45 13.56
N LYS A 196 -11.92 -11.35 13.59
CA LYS A 196 -12.64 -10.11 13.97
C LYS A 196 -12.35 -9.65 15.39
N GLU A 197 -12.20 -10.58 16.34
CA GLU A 197 -11.91 -10.23 17.73
C GLU A 197 -10.49 -9.67 17.87
N THR A 198 -9.55 -10.22 17.11
CA THR A 198 -8.17 -9.70 17.03
C THR A 198 -8.16 -8.30 16.44
N ILE A 199 -8.89 -8.07 15.33
CA ILE A 199 -9.01 -6.73 14.71
C ILE A 199 -9.63 -5.74 15.70
N ARG A 200 -10.73 -6.12 16.38
CA ARG A 200 -11.37 -5.28 17.39
C ARG A 200 -10.40 -4.88 18.51
N THR A 201 -9.59 -5.84 18.96
CA THR A 201 -8.60 -5.61 20.01
C THR A 201 -7.50 -4.64 19.52
N LEU A 202 -6.99 -4.82 18.28
CA LEU A 202 -6.00 -3.91 17.70
C LEU A 202 -6.55 -2.48 17.60
N VAL A 203 -7.77 -2.31 17.06
CA VAL A 203 -8.42 -0.99 16.94
C VAL A 203 -8.64 -0.33 18.29
N LYS A 204 -8.93 -1.11 19.34
CA LYS A 204 -9.17 -0.59 20.70
C LYS A 204 -7.88 -0.21 21.43
N GLU A 205 -6.84 -1.03 21.29
CA GLU A 205 -5.64 -0.95 22.14
C GLU A 205 -4.48 -0.18 21.48
N ILE A 206 -4.52 0.05 20.15
CA ILE A 206 -3.53 0.88 19.45
C ILE A 206 -4.12 2.29 19.30
N ASN A 207 -3.41 3.29 19.80
CA ASN A 207 -3.84 4.70 19.76
C ASN A 207 -3.53 5.36 18.41
N ALA A 208 -3.97 4.73 17.31
CA ALA A 208 -3.80 5.22 15.93
C ALA A 208 -4.86 4.63 15.00
N PRO A 209 -5.14 5.25 13.84
CA PRO A 209 -5.84 4.62 12.74
C PRO A 209 -5.21 3.27 12.38
N ILE A 210 -6.04 2.24 12.15
CA ILE A 210 -5.57 0.90 11.80
C ILE A 210 -5.81 0.61 10.33
N ASN A 211 -4.77 0.11 9.64
CA ASN A 211 -4.85 -0.47 8.32
C ASN A 211 -4.88 -2.00 8.40
N ILE A 212 -5.83 -2.62 7.70
CA ILE A 212 -5.92 -4.08 7.54
C ILE A 212 -5.68 -4.44 6.08
N LEU A 213 -4.91 -5.52 5.86
CA LEU A 213 -4.72 -6.12 4.54
C LEU A 213 -5.83 -7.13 4.24
N SER A 214 -6.67 -6.84 3.27
CA SER A 214 -7.65 -7.79 2.71
C SER A 214 -7.07 -8.46 1.48
N ASN A 215 -6.32 -9.55 1.68
CA ASN A 215 -5.74 -10.33 0.59
C ASN A 215 -6.29 -11.76 0.61
N PRO A 216 -7.32 -12.08 -0.19
CA PRO A 216 -7.97 -13.41 -0.21
C PRO A 216 -7.03 -14.58 -0.52
N GLY A 217 -5.81 -14.32 -0.98
CA GLY A 217 -4.80 -15.33 -1.27
C GLY A 217 -3.88 -15.69 -0.08
N ILE A 218 -4.03 -15.03 1.06
CA ILE A 218 -3.23 -15.29 2.27
C ILE A 218 -4.13 -15.93 3.33
N GLY A 219 -3.91 -17.20 3.65
CA GLY A 219 -4.65 -17.91 4.71
C GLY A 219 -5.88 -18.69 4.25
N ALA A 220 -6.60 -19.28 5.20
CA ALA A 220 -7.78 -20.09 4.96
C ALA A 220 -9.05 -19.24 5.07
N GLY A 221 -9.71 -18.99 3.94
CA GLY A 221 -10.99 -18.28 3.91
C GLY A 221 -10.92 -16.89 3.30
N LEU A 222 -12.00 -16.14 3.42
CA LEU A 222 -12.10 -14.75 2.96
C LEU A 222 -11.89 -13.79 4.13
N PRO A 223 -11.20 -12.66 3.91
CA PRO A 223 -11.14 -11.59 4.89
C PRO A 223 -12.53 -11.01 5.17
N PRO A 224 -12.73 -10.31 6.29
CA PRO A 224 -13.98 -9.58 6.54
C PRO A 224 -14.28 -8.60 5.40
N SER A 225 -15.56 -8.40 5.10
CA SER A 225 -16.00 -7.42 4.12
C SER A 225 -15.65 -5.99 4.54
N VAL A 226 -15.64 -5.06 3.58
CA VAL A 226 -15.41 -3.63 3.83
C VAL A 226 -16.33 -3.10 4.94
N ARG A 227 -17.62 -3.46 4.91
CA ARG A 227 -18.61 -3.06 5.91
C ARG A 227 -18.27 -3.61 7.30
N GLU A 228 -17.93 -4.87 7.39
CA GLU A 228 -17.54 -5.49 8.68
C GLU A 228 -16.27 -4.85 9.25
N LEU A 229 -15.29 -4.53 8.41
CA LEU A 229 -14.08 -3.82 8.85
C LEU A 229 -14.40 -2.40 9.33
N GLN A 230 -15.28 -1.69 8.64
CA GLN A 230 -15.77 -0.38 9.09
C GLN A 230 -16.50 -0.47 10.42
N ASP A 231 -17.39 -1.44 10.59
CA ASP A 231 -18.13 -1.67 11.86
C ASP A 231 -17.20 -2.04 13.02
N LEU A 232 -16.02 -2.60 12.73
CA LEU A 232 -14.95 -2.86 13.71
C LEU A 232 -14.09 -1.62 14.03
N GLY A 233 -14.26 -0.51 13.31
CA GLY A 233 -13.50 0.72 13.51
C GLY A 233 -12.17 0.78 12.75
N VAL A 234 -11.97 -0.08 11.75
CA VAL A 234 -10.79 -0.03 10.87
C VAL A 234 -10.84 1.24 10.03
N ALA A 235 -9.76 2.02 10.03
CA ALA A 235 -9.70 3.29 9.32
C ALA A 235 -9.27 3.14 7.86
N ARG A 236 -8.44 2.13 7.54
CA ARG A 236 -7.88 1.91 6.21
C ARG A 236 -7.89 0.43 5.86
N LEU A 237 -8.24 0.15 4.63
CA LEU A 237 -8.17 -1.17 4.01
C LEU A 237 -7.28 -1.09 2.78
N SER A 238 -6.35 -2.02 2.64
CA SER A 238 -5.53 -2.19 1.43
C SER A 238 -5.60 -3.63 0.93
N LEU A 239 -5.38 -3.84 -0.38
CA LEU A 239 -5.42 -5.16 -1.01
C LEU A 239 -4.03 -5.76 -1.26
N GLY A 240 -2.97 -4.97 -1.11
CA GLY A 240 -1.61 -5.40 -1.41
C GLY A 240 -1.49 -5.94 -2.84
N SER A 241 -0.86 -7.08 -2.99
CA SER A 241 -0.64 -7.71 -4.30
C SER A 241 -1.86 -8.45 -4.89
N SER A 242 -3.02 -8.44 -4.22
CA SER A 242 -4.17 -9.26 -4.64
C SER A 242 -4.64 -8.98 -6.07
N LEU A 243 -4.76 -7.69 -6.43
CA LEU A 243 -5.22 -7.30 -7.77
C LEU A 243 -4.23 -7.71 -8.85
N MET A 244 -2.93 -7.53 -8.62
CA MET A 244 -1.88 -8.00 -9.53
C MET A 244 -1.92 -9.53 -9.67
N LYS A 245 -2.00 -10.27 -8.58
CA LYS A 245 -2.10 -11.74 -8.59
C LYS A 245 -3.33 -12.23 -9.34
N ALA A 246 -4.48 -11.57 -9.17
CA ALA A 246 -5.70 -11.89 -9.93
C ALA A 246 -5.51 -11.66 -11.44
N THR A 247 -4.85 -10.57 -11.83
CA THR A 247 -4.51 -10.27 -13.23
C THR A 247 -3.57 -11.32 -13.82
N LEU A 248 -2.50 -11.69 -13.12
CA LEU A 248 -1.57 -12.75 -13.56
C LEU A 248 -2.27 -14.11 -13.66
N ALA A 249 -3.16 -14.45 -12.73
CA ALA A 249 -3.92 -15.68 -12.77
C ALA A 249 -4.86 -15.73 -13.99
N LEU A 250 -5.49 -14.60 -14.35
CA LEU A 250 -6.29 -14.50 -15.57
C LEU A 250 -5.45 -14.69 -16.82
N MET A 251 -4.29 -14.02 -16.91
CA MET A 251 -3.36 -14.18 -18.03
C MET A 251 -2.94 -15.64 -18.19
N LYS A 252 -2.61 -16.32 -17.09
CA LYS A 252 -2.26 -17.74 -17.13
C LYS A 252 -3.41 -18.60 -17.63
N LYS A 253 -4.63 -18.41 -17.13
CA LYS A 253 -5.81 -19.17 -17.59
C LYS A 253 -6.06 -19.01 -19.09
N VAL A 254 -5.92 -17.78 -19.61
CA VAL A 254 -6.05 -17.50 -21.05
C VAL A 254 -4.97 -18.21 -21.85
N ALA A 255 -3.72 -18.16 -21.39
CA ALA A 255 -2.60 -18.83 -22.05
C ALA A 255 -2.79 -20.36 -22.09
N ASP A 256 -3.22 -20.96 -20.96
CA ASP A 256 -3.49 -22.41 -20.88
C ASP A 256 -4.66 -22.81 -21.81
N GLU A 257 -5.77 -22.05 -21.84
CA GLU A 257 -6.90 -22.32 -22.73
C GLU A 257 -6.48 -22.31 -24.21
N LEU A 258 -5.73 -21.28 -24.62
CA LEU A 258 -5.26 -21.18 -26.01
C LEU A 258 -4.30 -22.31 -26.39
N LEU A 259 -3.37 -22.66 -25.49
CA LEU A 259 -2.39 -23.68 -25.73
C LEU A 259 -3.00 -25.10 -25.76
N GLU A 260 -3.93 -25.39 -24.84
CA GLU A 260 -4.47 -26.76 -24.65
C GLU A 260 -5.70 -27.01 -25.54
N LYS A 261 -6.56 -26.00 -25.76
CA LYS A 261 -7.88 -26.14 -26.39
C LYS A 261 -8.03 -25.37 -27.70
N GLY A 262 -7.18 -24.34 -27.93
CA GLY A 262 -7.30 -23.48 -29.10
C GLY A 262 -8.58 -22.62 -29.10
N THR A 263 -9.17 -22.33 -27.91
CA THR A 263 -10.41 -21.57 -27.76
C THR A 263 -10.19 -20.23 -27.06
N TYR A 264 -11.20 -19.34 -27.09
CA TYR A 264 -11.13 -17.95 -26.60
C TYR A 264 -12.22 -17.64 -25.57
N ASN A 265 -12.76 -18.66 -24.89
CA ASN A 265 -13.94 -18.50 -24.03
C ASN A 265 -13.64 -17.54 -22.86
N ILE A 266 -12.48 -17.72 -22.21
CA ILE A 266 -12.08 -16.87 -21.09
C ILE A 266 -11.92 -15.41 -21.52
N LEU A 267 -11.30 -15.15 -22.68
CA LEU A 267 -11.20 -13.80 -23.22
C LEU A 267 -12.58 -13.23 -23.56
N SER A 268 -13.47 -14.02 -24.18
CA SER A 268 -14.82 -13.59 -24.50
C SER A 268 -15.60 -13.15 -23.26
N ASP A 269 -15.45 -13.87 -22.16
CA ASP A 269 -16.19 -13.65 -20.93
C ASP A 269 -15.61 -12.51 -20.07
N THR A 270 -14.31 -12.18 -20.22
CA THR A 270 -13.60 -11.26 -19.30
C THR A 270 -13.09 -10.00 -19.97
N MET A 271 -13.02 -9.95 -21.29
CA MET A 271 -12.47 -8.81 -22.02
C MET A 271 -13.39 -7.59 -21.94
N THR A 272 -12.86 -6.47 -21.47
CA THR A 272 -13.57 -5.20 -21.50
C THR A 272 -13.72 -4.70 -22.96
N PRO A 273 -14.93 -4.36 -23.43
CA PRO A 273 -15.12 -3.79 -24.76
C PRO A 273 -14.26 -2.54 -25.01
N ARG A 274 -13.73 -2.40 -26.23
CA ARG A 274 -12.82 -1.30 -26.58
C ARG A 274 -13.31 0.11 -26.24
N PRO A 275 -14.61 0.47 -26.42
CA PRO A 275 -15.09 1.79 -26.03
C PRO A 275 -14.98 2.07 -24.53
N GLU A 276 -15.29 1.10 -23.68
CA GLU A 276 -15.25 1.21 -22.22
C GLU A 276 -13.80 1.28 -21.71
N ALA A 277 -12.93 0.42 -22.24
CA ALA A 277 -11.49 0.48 -21.95
C ALA A 277 -10.89 1.84 -22.31
N ALA A 278 -11.25 2.40 -23.48
CA ALA A 278 -10.80 3.72 -23.91
C ALA A 278 -11.34 4.85 -23.03
N LEU A 279 -12.57 4.75 -22.52
CA LEU A 279 -13.21 5.75 -21.69
C LEU A 279 -12.47 5.92 -20.35
N ALA A 280 -12.07 4.85 -19.68
CA ALA A 280 -11.32 4.89 -18.44
C ALA A 280 -10.01 5.70 -18.57
N TYR A 281 -9.33 5.58 -19.72
CA TYR A 281 -8.11 6.36 -19.99
C TYR A 281 -8.36 7.79 -20.47
N LYS A 282 -9.49 8.08 -21.13
CA LYS A 282 -9.89 9.43 -21.56
C LYS A 282 -10.26 10.33 -20.38
N MET A 283 -11.08 9.86 -19.47
CA MET A 283 -11.51 10.64 -18.29
C MET A 283 -10.29 11.14 -17.47
N ALA A 284 -9.30 10.29 -17.28
CA ALA A 284 -8.06 10.68 -16.60
C ALA A 284 -7.20 11.68 -17.41
N THR A 285 -7.38 11.78 -18.73
CA THR A 285 -6.65 12.73 -19.60
C THR A 285 -7.35 14.09 -19.66
N GLU A 286 -8.67 14.13 -19.67
CA GLU A 286 -9.47 15.38 -19.71
C GLU A 286 -9.33 16.16 -18.40
N LEU A 287 -9.24 15.48 -17.25
CA LEU A 287 -8.96 16.10 -15.97
C LEU A 287 -7.58 16.81 -15.92
N LYS A 288 -6.59 16.36 -16.70
CA LYS A 288 -5.27 17.01 -16.80
C LYS A 288 -5.29 18.31 -17.62
N HIS A 289 -6.25 18.51 -18.50
CA HIS A 289 -6.29 19.66 -19.42
C HIS A 289 -7.28 20.75 -18.96
N SER A 290 -7.99 20.52 -17.84
CA SER A 290 -8.96 21.47 -17.27
C SER A 290 -8.40 22.29 -16.07
N HIS A 291 -7.11 22.21 -15.83
CA HIS A 291 -6.35 22.99 -14.86
C HIS A 291 -5.07 23.55 -15.52
#